data_2e9e67b485a52469e30062a35981f138
#
_entry.id   2e9e67b485a52469e30062a35981f138
#
_cell.length_a   1.000
_cell.length_b   1.000
_cell.length_c   1.000
_cell.angle_alpha   90.00
_cell.angle_beta   90.00
_cell.angle_gamma   90.00
#
_symmetry.space_group_name_H-M   'P 1'
#
loop_
_entity.id
_entity.type
_entity.pdbx_description
1 polymer ?
#
loop_
_entity_poly.entity_id
_entity_poly.type
_entity_poly.pdbx_seq_one_letter_code
_entity_poly.pdbx_strand_id
1 'polypeptide(L)'
;MKSARRAAGLVSGLVAASALALVGATPASAAATWVLVDHPDFPQRICVHPERGWPSTYFHLPISGYWDTTIYGEVRNLPPGSYSDGGAVHPGDWDEDRQEFVGLVHVSIAPTPVGEYIAELWASDGTDTQTVPVVISVKEDCLGD
;
A
#
# COMPACT_ATOMS: atom_id res chain seq x y z
N MET A 1 -77.08 -51.09 -20.32
CA MET A 1 -75.89 -51.38 -21.13
C MET A 1 -75.13 -50.07 -21.42
N LYS A 2 -73.83 -50.07 -21.36
CA LYS A 2 -72.87 -49.08 -21.75
C LYS A 2 -72.29 -48.23 -20.59
N SER A 3 -71.18 -48.71 -20.21
CA SER A 3 -70.21 -48.11 -19.22
C SER A 3 -69.64 -46.83 -19.77
N ALA A 4 -69.56 -45.78 -18.94
CA ALA A 4 -68.78 -44.60 -19.19
C ALA A 4 -67.58 -44.61 -18.25
N ARG A 5 -66.39 -44.74 -18.79
CA ARG A 5 -65.13 -44.67 -18.09
C ARG A 5 -64.75 -43.18 -17.86
N ARG A 6 -64.58 -42.80 -16.61
CA ARG A 6 -64.03 -41.48 -16.22
C ARG A 6 -62.54 -41.57 -16.29
N ALA A 7 -61.91 -40.72 -17.09
CA ALA A 7 -60.48 -40.48 -17.08
C ALA A 7 -60.18 -39.42 -16.06
N ALA A 8 -59.37 -39.78 -15.08
CA ALA A 8 -58.77 -38.81 -14.10
C ALA A 8 -57.50 -38.20 -14.67
N GLY A 9 -57.54 -36.90 -14.95
CA GLY A 9 -56.35 -36.14 -15.34
C GLY A 9 -55.57 -35.70 -14.12
N LEU A 10 -54.34 -36.17 -14.01
CA LEU A 10 -53.37 -35.71 -13.04
C LEU A 10 -52.76 -34.41 -13.54
N VAL A 11 -53.03 -33.30 -12.85
CA VAL A 11 -52.36 -32.02 -13.05
C VAL A 11 -51.11 -32.03 -12.17
N SER A 12 -49.94 -32.23 -12.78
CA SER A 12 -48.63 -32.07 -12.13
C SER A 12 -48.29 -30.60 -12.07
N GLY A 13 -48.40 -30.00 -10.89
CA GLY A 13 -47.95 -28.65 -10.64
C GLY A 13 -46.43 -28.60 -10.54
N LEU A 14 -45.81 -27.94 -11.49
CA LEU A 14 -44.35 -27.58 -11.42
C LEU A 14 -44.20 -26.40 -10.49
N VAL A 15 -43.65 -26.63 -9.29
CA VAL A 15 -43.22 -25.55 -8.40
C VAL A 15 -41.80 -25.15 -8.80
N ALA A 16 -41.69 -24.06 -9.54
CA ALA A 16 -40.39 -23.46 -9.84
C ALA A 16 -39.91 -22.70 -8.60
N ALA A 17 -38.97 -23.29 -7.86
CA ALA A 17 -38.29 -22.62 -6.79
C ALA A 17 -37.26 -21.62 -7.39
N SER A 18 -37.60 -20.35 -7.44
CA SER A 18 -36.66 -19.26 -7.78
C SER A 18 -35.70 -19.03 -6.62
N ALA A 19 -34.50 -19.61 -6.69
CA ALA A 19 -33.40 -19.26 -5.80
C ALA A 19 -32.92 -17.84 -6.15
N LEU A 20 -33.32 -16.85 -5.37
CA LEU A 20 -32.65 -15.53 -5.39
C LEU A 20 -31.23 -15.69 -4.84
N ALA A 21 -30.24 -15.74 -5.73
CA ALA A 21 -28.88 -15.57 -5.35
C ALA A 21 -28.69 -14.12 -4.87
N LEU A 22 -28.60 -13.92 -3.55
CA LEU A 22 -28.08 -12.69 -2.99
C LEU A 22 -26.60 -12.60 -3.40
N VAL A 23 -26.33 -11.90 -4.50
CA VAL A 23 -25.00 -11.44 -4.82
C VAL A 23 -24.65 -10.43 -3.72
N GLY A 24 -23.90 -10.88 -2.73
CA GLY A 24 -23.34 -10.01 -1.69
C GLY A 24 -22.53 -8.94 -2.38
N ALA A 25 -23.03 -7.70 -2.42
CA ALA A 25 -22.23 -6.57 -2.81
C ALA A 25 -21.08 -6.47 -1.80
N THR A 26 -19.86 -6.74 -2.24
CA THR A 26 -18.68 -6.39 -1.47
C THR A 26 -18.74 -4.90 -1.21
N PRO A 27 -18.60 -4.44 0.05
CA PRO A 27 -18.56 -3.02 0.33
C PRO A 27 -17.42 -2.42 -0.49
N ALA A 28 -17.71 -1.42 -1.30
CA ALA A 28 -16.70 -0.63 -1.98
C ALA A 28 -15.84 0.00 -0.87
N SER A 29 -14.56 -0.34 -0.80
CA SER A 29 -13.63 0.35 0.08
C SER A 29 -13.64 1.82 -0.32
N ALA A 30 -13.88 2.71 0.64
CA ALA A 30 -13.73 4.14 0.39
C ALA A 30 -12.29 4.39 -0.06
N ALA A 31 -12.09 5.20 -1.11
CA ALA A 31 -10.74 5.58 -1.55
C ALA A 31 -10.05 6.35 -0.42
N ALA A 32 -8.73 6.13 -0.28
CA ALA A 32 -7.92 6.87 0.68
C ALA A 32 -8.08 8.39 0.46
N THR A 33 -8.18 9.12 1.55
CA THR A 33 -8.28 10.61 1.51
C THR A 33 -6.89 11.26 1.49
N TRP A 34 -5.84 10.47 1.70
CA TRP A 34 -4.44 10.88 1.68
C TRP A 34 -3.67 10.15 0.56
N VAL A 35 -2.58 10.71 0.17
CA VAL A 35 -1.70 10.17 -0.89
C VAL A 35 -0.26 10.18 -0.39
N LEU A 36 0.44 9.05 -0.53
CA LEU A 36 1.89 8.99 -0.47
C LEU A 36 2.44 9.56 -1.79
N VAL A 37 3.06 10.74 -1.71
CA VAL A 37 3.49 11.47 -2.90
C VAL A 37 4.63 10.75 -3.59
N ASP A 38 4.46 10.46 -4.87
CA ASP A 38 5.49 9.88 -5.74
C ASP A 38 5.97 10.93 -6.76
N HIS A 39 7.27 10.92 -7.02
CA HIS A 39 7.90 11.70 -8.07
C HIS A 39 8.61 10.74 -9.03
N PRO A 40 7.91 10.09 -9.96
CA PRO A 40 8.45 9.00 -10.77
C PRO A 40 9.67 9.42 -11.62
N ASP A 41 9.76 10.68 -12.02
CA ASP A 41 10.92 11.23 -12.76
C ASP A 41 12.13 11.51 -11.83
N PHE A 42 11.88 11.65 -10.55
CA PHE A 42 12.89 11.99 -9.53
C PHE A 42 12.65 11.19 -8.24
N PRO A 43 12.79 9.85 -8.28
CA PRO A 43 12.61 9.03 -7.08
C PRO A 43 13.61 9.43 -6.00
N GLN A 44 13.19 9.34 -4.75
CA GLN A 44 14.10 9.56 -3.63
C GLN A 44 15.30 8.61 -3.73
N ARG A 45 16.50 9.16 -3.58
CA ARG A 45 17.76 8.41 -3.71
C ARG A 45 18.69 8.76 -2.57
N ILE A 46 19.34 7.74 -2.01
CA ILE A 46 20.50 7.91 -1.13
C ILE A 46 21.72 7.24 -1.76
N CYS A 47 22.91 7.82 -1.53
CA CYS A 47 24.17 7.20 -1.92
C CYS A 47 24.89 6.64 -0.68
N VAL A 48 25.35 5.41 -0.78
CA VAL A 48 25.94 4.66 0.34
C VAL A 48 27.29 4.08 -0.07
N HIS A 49 28.31 4.19 0.80
CA HIS A 49 29.61 3.58 0.57
C HIS A 49 29.54 2.06 0.81
N PRO A 50 30.10 1.21 -0.09
CA PRO A 50 29.91 -0.23 -0.04
C PRO A 50 30.45 -0.88 1.23
N GLU A 51 31.62 -0.46 1.73
CA GLU A 51 32.28 -1.07 2.90
C GLU A 51 31.77 -0.54 4.24
N ARG A 52 31.20 0.67 4.27
CA ARG A 52 30.78 1.31 5.51
C ARG A 52 29.28 1.23 5.75
N GLY A 53 28.51 1.10 4.67
CA GLY A 53 27.07 1.26 4.75
C GLY A 53 26.68 2.69 5.18
N TRP A 54 25.49 2.83 5.73
CA TRP A 54 25.02 4.07 6.37
C TRP A 54 24.10 3.70 7.55
N PRO A 55 24.64 3.64 8.77
CA PRO A 55 23.92 3.10 9.92
C PRO A 55 22.78 3.97 10.44
N SER A 56 22.68 5.22 10.00
CA SER A 56 21.62 6.14 10.42
C SER A 56 21.37 7.18 9.35
N THR A 57 20.32 6.93 8.54
CA THR A 57 19.82 7.85 7.52
C THR A 57 18.30 7.74 7.42
N TYR A 58 17.68 8.44 6.49
CA TYR A 58 16.22 8.43 6.35
C TYR A 58 15.78 8.66 4.91
N PHE A 59 14.56 8.22 4.63
CA PHE A 59 13.77 8.65 3.49
C PHE A 59 12.66 9.58 3.96
N HIS A 60 12.25 10.50 3.10
CA HIS A 60 11.09 11.34 3.36
C HIS A 60 9.80 10.50 3.25
N LEU A 61 8.83 10.79 4.10
CA LEU A 61 7.48 10.27 4.06
C LEU A 61 6.52 11.41 3.68
N PRO A 62 6.44 11.77 2.39
CA PRO A 62 5.62 12.88 1.93
C PRO A 62 4.17 12.45 1.82
N ILE A 63 3.31 13.00 2.65
CA ILE A 63 1.87 12.73 2.67
C ILE A 63 1.15 14.00 2.26
N SER A 64 0.19 13.87 1.33
CA SER A 64 -0.69 14.96 0.92
C SER A 64 -2.16 14.54 1.00
N GLY A 65 -3.07 15.52 1.03
CA GLY A 65 -4.50 15.32 1.16
C GLY A 65 -5.00 15.51 2.58
N TYR A 66 -5.91 14.66 3.04
CA TYR A 66 -6.50 14.73 4.38
C TYR A 66 -6.26 13.43 5.15
N TRP A 67 -5.84 13.56 6.40
CA TRP A 67 -5.72 12.42 7.32
C TRP A 67 -6.13 12.83 8.74
N ASP A 68 -6.85 11.95 9.43
CA ASP A 68 -7.30 12.09 10.81
C ASP A 68 -6.82 10.94 11.71
N THR A 69 -6.05 10.01 11.13
CA THR A 69 -5.41 8.90 11.82
C THR A 69 -3.90 8.94 11.57
N THR A 70 -3.12 8.29 12.43
CA THR A 70 -1.67 8.19 12.21
C THR A 70 -1.37 7.33 10.99
N ILE A 71 -0.56 7.88 10.09
CA ILE A 71 0.00 7.16 8.94
C ILE A 71 1.40 6.69 9.32
N TYR A 72 1.61 5.38 9.33
CA TYR A 72 2.92 4.76 9.60
C TYR A 72 3.67 4.53 8.30
N GLY A 73 4.97 4.82 8.31
CA GLY A 73 5.87 4.59 7.18
C GLY A 73 6.97 3.58 7.52
N GLU A 74 7.41 2.85 6.52
CA GLU A 74 8.50 1.87 6.61
C GLU A 74 9.19 1.76 5.24
N VAL A 75 10.47 1.45 5.22
CA VAL A 75 11.14 1.05 3.98
C VAL A 75 11.32 -0.45 3.95
N ARG A 76 10.83 -1.09 2.91
CA ARG A 76 10.86 -2.53 2.68
C ARG A 76 11.77 -2.88 1.51
N ASN A 77 12.10 -4.16 1.37
CA ASN A 77 12.99 -4.67 0.32
C ASN A 77 14.39 -4.02 0.36
N LEU A 78 14.87 -3.72 1.55
CA LEU A 78 16.22 -3.20 1.78
C LEU A 78 17.29 -4.25 1.45
N PRO A 79 18.53 -3.84 1.13
CA PRO A 79 19.64 -4.75 0.98
C PRO A 79 19.85 -5.63 2.22
N PRO A 80 20.37 -6.87 2.07
CA PRO A 80 20.57 -7.80 3.18
C PRO A 80 21.33 -7.17 4.36
N GLY A 81 20.86 -7.43 5.59
CA GLY A 81 21.43 -6.87 6.82
C GLY A 81 21.01 -5.45 7.15
N SER A 82 20.30 -4.77 6.23
CA SER A 82 19.70 -3.46 6.44
C SER A 82 18.33 -3.58 7.07
N TYR A 83 17.88 -2.52 7.76
CA TYR A 83 16.55 -2.49 8.38
C TYR A 83 15.96 -1.08 8.40
N SER A 84 14.65 -1.00 8.60
CA SER A 84 13.90 0.23 8.83
C SER A 84 13.32 0.23 10.24
N ASP A 85 13.54 1.33 10.96
CA ASP A 85 12.88 1.58 12.26
C ASP A 85 11.50 2.23 12.08
N GLY A 86 11.15 2.53 10.84
CA GLY A 86 9.90 3.19 10.51
C GLY A 86 9.88 4.70 10.78
N GLY A 87 8.69 5.24 10.64
CA GLY A 87 8.36 6.64 10.89
C GLY A 87 6.84 6.81 10.94
N ALA A 88 6.39 8.02 11.23
CA ALA A 88 4.96 8.31 11.27
C ALA A 88 4.66 9.77 10.93
N VAL A 89 3.44 9.98 10.40
CA VAL A 89 2.79 11.28 10.27
C VAL A 89 1.52 11.22 11.11
N HIS A 90 1.37 12.17 12.03
CA HIS A 90 0.26 12.19 12.99
C HIS A 90 -0.88 13.09 12.52
N PRO A 91 -2.11 12.91 13.04
CA PRO A 91 -3.22 13.81 12.74
C PRO A 91 -2.93 15.28 13.08
N GLY A 92 -2.13 15.53 14.12
CA GLY A 92 -1.69 16.87 14.51
C GLY A 92 -0.72 17.55 13.55
N ASP A 93 -0.15 16.82 12.60
CA ASP A 93 0.73 17.35 11.56
C ASP A 93 -0.06 17.88 10.35
N TRP A 94 -1.35 17.58 10.29
CA TRP A 94 -2.22 18.08 9.24
C TRP A 94 -2.46 19.58 9.38
N ASP A 95 -2.35 20.28 8.27
CA ASP A 95 -2.53 21.73 8.15
C ASP A 95 -3.49 22.05 7.01
N GLU A 96 -4.52 22.86 7.29
CA GLU A 96 -5.59 23.18 6.33
C GLU A 96 -5.08 23.95 5.11
N ASP A 97 -4.07 24.78 5.30
CA ASP A 97 -3.52 25.63 4.23
C ASP A 97 -2.58 24.84 3.30
N ARG A 98 -1.81 23.92 3.86
CA ARG A 98 -0.80 23.15 3.12
C ARG A 98 -1.32 21.84 2.58
N GLN A 99 -2.14 21.12 3.36
CA GLN A 99 -2.64 19.77 3.05
C GLN A 99 -1.52 18.80 2.64
N GLU A 100 -0.32 19.04 3.15
CA GLU A 100 0.87 18.26 2.91
C GLU A 100 1.80 18.32 4.12
N PHE A 101 2.41 17.19 4.44
CA PHE A 101 3.43 17.07 5.47
C PHE A 101 4.49 16.06 5.06
N VAL A 102 5.75 16.34 5.40
CA VAL A 102 6.87 15.44 5.12
C VAL A 102 7.41 14.89 6.43
N GLY A 103 7.03 13.65 6.74
CA GLY A 103 7.63 12.87 7.80
C GLY A 103 8.97 12.27 7.38
N LEU A 104 9.59 11.52 8.29
CA LEU A 104 10.86 10.82 8.06
C LEU A 104 10.70 9.35 8.41
N VAL A 105 11.25 8.47 7.58
CA VAL A 105 11.37 7.04 7.84
C VAL A 105 12.84 6.71 8.01
N HIS A 106 13.23 6.34 9.22
CA HIS A 106 14.60 5.99 9.54
C HIS A 106 14.99 4.62 8.98
N VAL A 107 16.20 4.54 8.41
CA VAL A 107 16.79 3.31 7.91
C VAL A 107 18.26 3.19 8.30
N SER A 108 18.71 1.96 8.45
CA SER A 108 20.10 1.59 8.60
C SER A 108 20.49 0.69 7.43
N ILE A 109 21.46 1.13 6.64
CA ILE A 109 21.95 0.39 5.48
C ILE A 109 23.26 -0.30 5.83
N ALA A 110 23.26 -1.62 5.80
CA ALA A 110 24.45 -2.43 6.01
C ALA A 110 25.46 -2.27 4.87
N PRO A 111 26.77 -2.59 5.09
CA PRO A 111 27.73 -2.77 4.02
C PRO A 111 27.15 -3.68 2.92
N THR A 112 27.17 -3.20 1.68
CA THR A 112 26.45 -3.80 0.56
C THR A 112 27.29 -3.66 -0.72
N PRO A 113 27.34 -4.66 -1.59
CA PRO A 113 28.06 -4.57 -2.85
C PRO A 113 27.64 -3.38 -3.71
N VAL A 114 28.58 -2.82 -4.49
CA VAL A 114 28.31 -1.75 -5.45
C VAL A 114 27.16 -2.12 -6.37
N GLY A 115 26.19 -1.22 -6.55
CA GLY A 115 25.02 -1.43 -7.38
C GLY A 115 23.87 -0.48 -7.03
N GLU A 116 22.78 -0.57 -7.78
CA GLU A 116 21.53 0.09 -7.46
C GLU A 116 20.52 -0.92 -6.89
N TYR A 117 19.92 -0.56 -5.76
CA TYR A 117 18.94 -1.36 -5.07
C TYR A 117 17.62 -0.56 -5.01
N ILE A 118 16.58 -1.14 -5.57
CA ILE A 118 15.25 -0.55 -5.51
C ILE A 118 14.54 -1.11 -4.27
N ALA A 119 14.27 -0.22 -3.33
CA ALA A 119 13.47 -0.50 -2.14
C ALA A 119 12.08 0.14 -2.28
N GLU A 120 11.20 -0.13 -1.34
CA GLU A 120 9.84 0.38 -1.32
C GLU A 120 9.61 1.22 -0.06
N LEU A 121 9.30 2.49 -0.23
CA LEU A 121 8.70 3.28 0.83
C LEU A 121 7.23 2.91 0.93
N TRP A 122 6.84 2.35 2.05
CA TRP A 122 5.50 1.88 2.37
C TRP A 122 4.86 2.81 3.39
N ALA A 123 3.57 3.12 3.21
CA ALA A 123 2.78 3.90 4.14
C ALA A 123 1.39 3.30 4.34
N SER A 124 0.87 3.32 5.57
CA SER A 124 -0.48 2.85 5.88
C SER A 124 -1.08 3.56 7.10
N ASP A 125 -2.37 3.83 7.03
CA ASP A 125 -3.19 4.31 8.16
C ASP A 125 -3.92 3.16 8.89
N GLY A 126 -3.63 1.90 8.50
CA GLY A 126 -4.29 0.71 9.00
C GLY A 126 -5.49 0.25 8.16
N THR A 127 -6.02 1.10 7.29
CA THR A 127 -7.12 0.79 6.35
C THR A 127 -6.59 0.76 4.92
N ASP A 128 -5.91 1.83 4.52
CA ASP A 128 -5.30 1.97 3.21
C ASP A 128 -3.79 1.83 3.29
N THR A 129 -3.20 1.34 2.20
CA THR A 129 -1.76 1.13 2.07
C THR A 129 -1.30 1.62 0.70
N GLN A 130 -0.21 2.38 0.67
CA GLN A 130 0.41 2.87 -0.54
C GLN A 130 1.91 2.62 -0.51
N THR A 131 2.51 2.45 -1.69
CA THR A 131 3.96 2.23 -1.83
C THR A 131 4.50 3.07 -2.99
N VAL A 132 5.73 3.57 -2.82
CA VAL A 132 6.48 4.24 -3.88
C VAL A 132 7.91 3.71 -3.90
N PRO A 133 8.59 3.66 -5.06
CA PRO A 133 9.96 3.21 -5.14
C PRO A 133 10.92 4.25 -4.55
N VAL A 134 11.98 3.76 -3.89
CA VAL A 134 13.13 4.57 -3.46
C VAL A 134 14.41 3.85 -3.87
N VAL A 135 15.48 4.61 -4.09
CA VAL A 135 16.73 4.08 -4.64
C VAL A 135 17.85 4.19 -3.64
N ILE A 136 18.56 3.09 -3.43
CA ILE A 136 19.80 3.01 -2.68
C ILE A 136 20.93 2.78 -3.69
N SER A 137 21.72 3.80 -3.94
CA SER A 137 22.86 3.75 -4.86
C SER A 137 24.13 3.47 -4.07
N VAL A 138 24.70 2.29 -4.22
CA VAL A 138 25.94 1.89 -3.52
C VAL A 138 27.11 2.14 -4.45
N LYS A 139 27.99 3.09 -4.08
CA LYS A 139 29.14 3.54 -4.88
C LYS A 139 30.34 3.80 -3.97
N GLU A 140 31.55 3.67 -4.54
CA GLU A 140 32.82 4.06 -3.89
C GLU A 140 32.91 5.58 -3.66
N ASP A 141 32.34 6.37 -4.56
CA ASP A 141 32.32 7.83 -4.48
C ASP A 141 30.88 8.36 -4.60
N CYS A 142 30.43 9.01 -3.54
CA CYS A 142 29.13 9.69 -3.43
C CYS A 142 29.20 11.22 -3.62
N LEU A 143 30.39 11.79 -3.89
CA LEU A 143 30.58 13.23 -3.99
C LEU A 143 30.29 13.81 -5.39
N GLY A 144 29.98 12.98 -6.34
CA GLY A 144 29.79 13.35 -7.76
C GLY A 144 28.35 13.25 -8.28
N ASP A 145 27.36 13.15 -7.42
CA ASP A 145 25.93 13.08 -7.80
C ASP A 145 25.23 14.42 -7.59
#